data_efd38df282a17bda2d04a89df91a0a78
#
_entry.id   efd38df282a17bda2d04a89df91a0a78
#
_cell.length_a   1.000
_cell.length_b   1.000
_cell.length_c   1.000
_cell.angle_alpha   90.00
_cell.angle_beta   90.00
_cell.angle_gamma   90.00
#
_symmetry.space_group_name_H-M   'P 1'
#
loop_
_entity.id
_entity.type
_entity.pdbx_description
1 polymer ?
#
loop_
_entity_poly.entity_id
_entity_poly.type
_entity_poly.pdbx_seq_one_letter_code
_entity_poly.pdbx_strand_id
1 'polypeptide(L)'
;MKEQENIKKREDNIFLDLKGEQLAIEIKDKSNTIIREVSGTGEISCIYTQEYKAGDKICFTNSSKHKYLVINIDDELSESLIYVPGTTLEFSIPFGDDLRPYSPGAFNGSKHTINMRIAKDEEVYCYRNLAKNVMDQRGETTYYPHATANVETRNEAIFAARNTIDGQTDNQGHGSWPYESWGTWQRADAELVLDFCRTVEVDKIVLYLRADFPHDTYWKSLTIVFSDGTQEDMQLIKTGSAQCIKFNKKRINWIKLVDFVKADEPAEFAALTEFQVYGTDIKDK
;
A
#
# COMPACT_ATOMS: atom_id res chain seq x y z
N MET A 1 54.19 4.10 -5.01
CA MET A 1 53.41 5.34 -5.08
C MET A 1 52.03 5.15 -5.75
N LYS A 2 51.94 4.67 -6.99
CA LYS A 2 50.63 4.44 -7.67
C LYS A 2 49.70 3.40 -6.99
N GLU A 3 50.27 2.39 -6.36
CA GLU A 3 49.53 1.35 -5.66
C GLU A 3 48.93 1.85 -4.33
N GLN A 4 49.65 2.69 -3.60
CA GLN A 4 49.17 3.34 -2.37
C GLN A 4 48.07 4.41 -2.65
N GLU A 5 48.17 5.10 -3.79
CA GLU A 5 47.14 6.05 -4.25
C GLU A 5 45.84 5.34 -4.67
N ASN A 6 45.94 4.15 -5.28
CA ASN A 6 44.79 3.32 -5.63
C ASN A 6 44.10 2.68 -4.40
N ILE A 7 44.87 2.32 -3.38
CA ILE A 7 44.33 1.81 -2.12
C ILE A 7 43.60 2.95 -1.38
N LYS A 8 44.23 4.12 -1.29
CA LYS A 8 43.60 5.29 -0.66
C LYS A 8 42.33 5.76 -1.38
N LYS A 9 42.30 5.74 -2.72
CA LYS A 9 41.08 6.00 -3.51
C LYS A 9 40.00 4.93 -3.33
N ARG A 10 40.36 3.68 -3.08
CA ARG A 10 39.41 2.62 -2.73
C ARG A 10 38.85 2.78 -1.31
N GLU A 11 39.71 3.14 -0.36
CA GLU A 11 39.29 3.45 1.01
C GLU A 11 38.42 4.70 1.07
N ASP A 12 38.76 5.78 0.34
CA ASP A 12 37.95 6.99 0.23
C ASP A 12 36.58 6.72 -0.43
N ASN A 13 36.50 5.82 -1.40
CA ASN A 13 35.21 5.38 -1.99
C ASN A 13 34.38 4.50 -1.03
N ILE A 14 35.02 3.68 -0.20
CA ILE A 14 34.33 2.90 0.83
C ILE A 14 33.87 3.82 1.96
N PHE A 15 34.65 4.86 2.32
CA PHE A 15 34.22 5.85 3.31
C PHE A 15 33.17 6.85 2.80
N LEU A 16 33.03 7.06 1.49
CA LEU A 16 31.95 7.88 0.91
C LEU A 16 30.59 7.17 0.98
N ASP A 17 30.56 5.85 1.04
CA ASP A 17 29.34 5.06 1.24
C ASP A 17 28.82 5.06 2.70
N LEU A 18 29.64 5.50 3.66
CA LEU A 18 29.25 5.69 5.06
C LEU A 18 28.41 6.96 5.32
N LYS A 19 28.12 7.76 4.31
CA LYS A 19 27.14 8.87 4.33
C LYS A 19 25.75 8.43 3.86
N GLY A 20 25.46 7.13 3.88
CA GLY A 20 24.16 6.59 3.53
C GLY A 20 23.04 7.11 4.44
N GLU A 21 21.80 6.99 3.98
CA GLU A 21 20.60 7.33 4.73
C GLU A 21 20.57 6.55 6.05
N GLN A 22 20.42 7.25 7.17
CA GLN A 22 20.26 6.62 8.48
C GLN A 22 18.83 6.15 8.63
N LEU A 23 18.66 4.91 9.06
CA LEU A 23 17.38 4.24 9.25
C LEU A 23 17.27 3.74 10.69
N ALA A 24 16.05 3.74 11.23
CA ALA A 24 15.74 3.09 12.49
C ALA A 24 14.38 2.40 12.44
N ILE A 25 14.27 1.26 13.12
CA ILE A 25 13.03 0.52 13.40
C ILE A 25 12.88 0.45 14.91
N GLU A 26 11.80 0.97 15.44
CA GLU A 26 11.45 0.90 16.86
C GLU A 26 10.12 0.16 17.00
N ILE A 27 10.04 -0.81 17.90
CA ILE A 27 8.76 -1.38 18.32
C ILE A 27 8.40 -0.72 19.65
N LYS A 28 7.22 -0.15 19.72
CA LYS A 28 6.72 0.58 20.89
C LYS A 28 5.45 -0.07 21.42
N ASP A 29 5.33 -0.08 22.75
CA ASP A 29 4.08 -0.46 23.41
C ASP A 29 3.03 0.66 23.34
N LYS A 30 1.82 0.37 23.82
CA LYS A 30 0.70 1.33 23.89
C LYS A 30 1.00 2.61 24.70
N SER A 31 2.05 2.60 25.53
CA SER A 31 2.52 3.76 26.30
C SER A 31 3.63 4.53 25.60
N ASN A 32 3.95 4.20 24.34
CA ASN A 32 5.07 4.70 23.55
C ASN A 32 6.45 4.36 24.13
N THR A 33 6.55 3.36 25.01
CA THR A 33 7.83 2.85 25.50
C THR A 33 8.48 1.98 24.44
N ILE A 34 9.74 2.25 24.10
CA ILE A 34 10.50 1.44 23.15
C ILE A 34 10.80 0.09 23.81
N ILE A 35 10.32 -1.00 23.22
CA ILE A 35 10.56 -2.38 23.64
C ILE A 35 11.62 -3.09 22.79
N ARG A 36 11.85 -2.60 21.55
CA ARG A 36 12.91 -3.05 20.67
C ARG A 36 13.33 -1.91 19.77
N GLU A 37 14.64 -1.78 19.50
CA GLU A 37 15.20 -0.81 18.56
C GLU A 37 16.34 -1.43 17.75
N VAL A 38 16.41 -1.08 16.46
CA VAL A 38 17.53 -1.34 15.58
C VAL A 38 17.74 -0.11 14.72
N SER A 39 19.00 0.30 14.55
CA SER A 39 19.37 1.40 13.65
C SER A 39 20.58 1.04 12.81
N GLY A 40 20.73 1.68 11.66
CA GLY A 40 21.82 1.43 10.72
C GLY A 40 21.71 2.31 9.48
N THR A 41 22.50 2.00 8.45
CA THR A 41 22.63 2.81 7.24
C THR A 41 22.16 2.03 6.02
N GLY A 42 21.23 2.60 5.25
CA GLY A 42 20.79 2.10 3.95
C GLY A 42 19.85 0.90 3.99
N GLU A 43 20.13 -0.12 4.81
CA GLU A 43 19.31 -1.32 4.98
C GLU A 43 19.46 -1.85 6.40
N ILE A 44 18.33 -2.19 7.05
CA ILE A 44 18.28 -2.73 8.40
C ILE A 44 17.21 -3.83 8.54
N SER A 45 17.47 -4.76 9.46
CA SER A 45 16.54 -5.83 9.82
C SER A 45 16.37 -5.89 11.34
N CYS A 46 15.13 -5.95 11.80
CA CYS A 46 14.78 -6.11 13.20
C CYS A 46 14.13 -7.48 13.42
N ILE A 47 14.77 -8.30 14.24
CA ILE A 47 14.16 -9.55 14.74
C ILE A 47 13.54 -9.25 16.10
N TYR A 48 12.21 -9.44 16.18
CA TYR A 48 11.43 -9.30 17.40
C TYR A 48 10.98 -10.67 17.88
N THR A 49 11.28 -11.01 19.13
CA THR A 49 11.13 -12.38 19.68
C THR A 49 10.09 -12.45 20.79
N GLN A 50 9.08 -11.62 20.73
CA GLN A 50 7.95 -11.62 21.66
C GLN A 50 6.64 -11.54 20.87
N GLU A 51 5.54 -11.96 21.51
CA GLU A 51 4.20 -11.74 20.96
C GLU A 51 3.85 -10.25 21.01
N TYR A 52 3.23 -9.74 19.96
CA TYR A 52 2.65 -8.41 19.95
C TYR A 52 1.46 -8.31 20.90
N LYS A 53 1.24 -7.13 21.46
CA LYS A 53 0.09 -6.82 22.33
C LYS A 53 -0.76 -5.73 21.69
N ALA A 54 -2.04 -5.72 22.04
CA ALA A 54 -2.95 -4.69 21.55
C ALA A 54 -2.45 -3.29 21.92
N GLY A 55 -2.27 -2.44 20.91
CA GLY A 55 -1.70 -1.10 21.02
C GLY A 55 -0.20 -1.01 20.78
N ASP A 56 0.48 -2.13 20.51
CA ASP A 56 1.86 -2.11 20.02
C ASP A 56 1.89 -1.55 18.59
N LYS A 57 3.03 -0.95 18.22
CA LYS A 57 3.26 -0.36 16.93
C LYS A 57 4.72 -0.45 16.50
N ILE A 58 4.94 -0.44 15.19
CA ILE A 58 6.26 -0.34 14.59
C ILE A 58 6.45 1.09 14.07
N CYS A 59 7.48 1.76 14.54
CA CYS A 59 7.86 3.09 14.08
C CYS A 59 9.12 2.98 13.23
N PHE A 60 9.09 3.59 12.05
CA PHE A 60 10.22 3.65 11.14
C PHE A 60 10.69 5.09 11.02
N THR A 61 12.01 5.28 11.01
CA THR A 61 12.64 6.59 10.86
C THR A 61 13.69 6.54 9.76
N ASN A 62 13.71 7.56 8.92
CA ASN A 62 14.74 7.83 7.93
C ASN A 62 15.26 9.26 8.09
N SER A 63 16.53 9.48 7.80
CA SER A 63 17.21 10.76 8.10
C SER A 63 16.82 11.92 7.17
N SER A 64 16.25 11.64 6.00
CA SER A 64 15.87 12.65 5.01
C SER A 64 14.41 12.52 4.58
N LYS A 65 13.80 13.63 4.21
CA LYS A 65 12.44 13.70 3.66
C LYS A 65 12.39 13.20 2.20
N HIS A 66 11.15 12.92 1.73
CA HIS A 66 10.87 12.55 0.32
C HIS A 66 11.63 11.30 -0.13
N LYS A 67 11.57 10.24 0.68
CA LYS A 67 12.23 8.96 0.40
C LYS A 67 11.28 7.89 -0.10
N TYR A 68 11.81 7.02 -0.94
CA TYR A 68 11.18 5.75 -1.27
C TYR A 68 11.83 4.66 -0.44
N LEU A 69 11.01 3.95 0.29
CA LEU A 69 11.43 2.87 1.16
C LEU A 69 10.80 1.56 0.70
N VAL A 70 11.56 0.48 0.81
CA VAL A 70 11.01 -0.87 0.73
C VAL A 70 10.97 -1.41 2.14
N ILE A 71 9.76 -1.74 2.59
CA ILE A 71 9.51 -2.21 3.95
C ILE A 71 8.76 -3.54 3.89
N ASN A 72 9.22 -4.50 4.68
CA ASN A 72 8.49 -5.71 5.04
C ASN A 72 8.20 -5.63 6.54
N ILE A 73 6.92 -5.68 6.92
CA ILE A 73 6.47 -5.51 8.32
C ILE A 73 6.23 -6.83 9.04
N ASP A 74 6.14 -7.94 8.31
CA ASP A 74 5.93 -9.28 8.86
C ASP A 74 6.33 -10.34 7.84
N ASP A 75 6.76 -11.51 8.32
CA ASP A 75 7.22 -12.64 7.49
C ASP A 75 6.11 -13.21 6.55
N GLU A 76 4.84 -13.04 6.92
CA GLU A 76 3.67 -13.50 6.15
C GLU A 76 3.19 -12.50 5.10
N LEU A 77 3.77 -11.31 5.06
CA LEU A 77 3.36 -10.24 4.16
C LEU A 77 4.42 -9.94 3.11
N SER A 78 3.99 -9.52 1.92
CA SER A 78 4.93 -9.06 0.89
C SER A 78 5.50 -7.69 1.24
N GLU A 79 6.67 -7.37 0.66
CA GLU A 79 7.25 -6.03 0.74
C GLU A 79 6.33 -4.97 0.13
N SER A 80 6.35 -3.78 0.72
CA SER A 80 5.76 -2.56 0.16
C SER A 80 6.84 -1.58 -0.27
N LEU A 81 6.78 -1.10 -1.51
CA LEU A 81 7.54 0.06 -1.96
C LEU A 81 6.68 1.30 -1.74
N ILE A 82 7.03 2.09 -0.74
CA ILE A 82 6.25 3.26 -0.29
C ILE A 82 7.03 4.55 -0.46
N TYR A 83 6.30 5.66 -0.61
CA TYR A 83 6.82 7.02 -0.58
C TYR A 83 6.53 7.66 0.77
N VAL A 84 7.56 8.22 1.40
CA VAL A 84 7.49 8.88 2.70
C VAL A 84 7.90 10.35 2.54
N PRO A 85 6.94 11.29 2.57
CA PRO A 85 7.25 12.72 2.45
C PRO A 85 7.98 13.28 3.66
N GLY A 86 7.77 12.70 4.84
CA GLY A 86 8.43 13.04 6.09
C GLY A 86 9.70 12.25 6.38
N THR A 87 10.03 12.13 7.65
CA THR A 87 11.16 11.34 8.15
C THR A 87 10.73 10.19 9.04
N THR A 88 9.45 10.10 9.36
CA THR A 88 8.89 9.07 10.26
C THR A 88 7.58 8.54 9.72
N LEU A 89 7.34 7.27 9.95
CA LEU A 89 6.05 6.63 9.74
C LEU A 89 5.77 5.62 10.85
N GLU A 90 4.51 5.35 11.08
CA GLU A 90 4.05 4.45 12.11
C GLU A 90 3.07 3.44 11.52
N PHE A 91 3.23 2.17 11.89
CA PHE A 91 2.32 1.08 11.58
C PHE A 91 1.77 0.51 12.88
N SER A 92 0.47 0.63 13.10
CA SER A 92 -0.20 0.03 14.26
C SER A 92 -0.37 -1.47 14.05
N ILE A 93 0.08 -2.29 15.00
CA ILE A 93 -0.15 -3.74 14.91
C ILE A 93 -1.65 -4.01 15.00
N PRO A 94 -2.26 -4.67 13.98
CA PRO A 94 -3.70 -4.92 13.96
C PRO A 94 -4.11 -5.96 14.99
N PHE A 95 -5.26 -5.74 15.63
CA PHE A 95 -5.88 -6.67 16.56
C PHE A 95 -7.40 -6.75 16.36
N GLY A 96 -8.00 -7.88 16.72
CA GLY A 96 -9.45 -8.07 16.63
C GLY A 96 -9.97 -7.97 15.21
N ASP A 97 -10.90 -7.03 14.94
CA ASP A 97 -11.47 -6.85 13.60
C ASP A 97 -10.41 -6.39 12.58
N ASP A 98 -9.48 -5.53 12.99
CA ASP A 98 -8.44 -4.99 12.11
C ASP A 98 -7.43 -6.05 11.64
N LEU A 99 -7.36 -7.21 12.30
CA LEU A 99 -6.50 -8.33 11.89
C LEU A 99 -7.14 -9.18 10.77
N ARG A 100 -8.45 -9.15 10.63
CA ARG A 100 -9.20 -10.02 9.70
C ARG A 100 -8.83 -9.89 8.22
N PRO A 101 -8.41 -8.71 7.71
CA PRO A 101 -7.92 -8.56 6.33
C PRO A 101 -6.52 -9.12 6.08
N TYR A 102 -5.82 -9.62 7.09
CA TYR A 102 -4.47 -10.15 6.95
C TYR A 102 -4.44 -11.67 6.99
N SER A 103 -3.37 -12.27 6.44
CA SER A 103 -3.10 -13.72 6.60
C SER A 103 -3.19 -14.12 8.07
N PRO A 104 -3.82 -15.25 8.40
CA PRO A 104 -3.92 -15.71 9.79
C PRO A 104 -2.57 -15.90 10.51
N GLY A 105 -1.48 -16.05 9.75
CA GLY A 105 -0.12 -16.12 10.30
C GLY A 105 0.49 -14.74 10.60
N ALA A 106 -0.01 -13.68 9.94
CA ALA A 106 0.56 -12.34 10.09
C ALA A 106 0.41 -11.80 11.52
N PHE A 107 1.48 -11.20 12.03
CA PHE A 107 1.59 -10.64 13.39
C PHE A 107 1.35 -11.65 14.52
N ASN A 108 1.34 -12.95 14.22
CA ASN A 108 1.05 -14.02 15.16
C ASN A 108 2.33 -14.72 15.63
N GLY A 109 2.31 -15.21 16.88
CA GLY A 109 3.45 -15.90 17.47
C GLY A 109 4.49 -14.96 18.10
N SER A 110 5.67 -15.50 18.36
CA SER A 110 6.73 -14.82 19.13
C SER A 110 8.03 -14.64 18.35
N LYS A 111 7.97 -14.65 17.02
CA LYS A 111 9.15 -14.38 16.19
C LYS A 111 8.72 -13.68 14.91
N HIS A 112 9.16 -12.45 14.74
CA HIS A 112 8.82 -11.56 13.63
C HIS A 112 10.08 -10.97 13.02
N THR A 113 10.15 -10.89 11.71
CA THR A 113 11.22 -10.24 10.97
C THR A 113 10.66 -9.00 10.30
N ILE A 114 11.22 -7.84 10.63
CA ILE A 114 10.84 -6.54 10.06
C ILE A 114 12.06 -6.01 9.31
N ASN A 115 11.89 -5.68 8.04
CA ASN A 115 12.98 -5.17 7.20
C ASN A 115 12.64 -3.78 6.66
N MET A 116 13.66 -2.93 6.54
CA MET A 116 13.56 -1.60 5.95
C MET A 116 14.82 -1.28 5.18
N ARG A 117 14.68 -0.80 3.96
CA ARG A 117 15.79 -0.31 3.13
C ARG A 117 15.37 0.86 2.26
N ILE A 118 16.34 1.60 1.79
CA ILE A 118 16.12 2.58 0.71
C ILE A 118 15.81 1.83 -0.58
N ALA A 119 14.79 2.27 -1.30
CA ALA A 119 14.47 1.74 -2.62
C ALA A 119 15.52 2.18 -3.64
N LYS A 120 15.85 1.29 -4.58
CA LYS A 120 16.77 1.60 -5.67
C LYS A 120 16.04 2.35 -6.79
N ASP A 121 16.75 3.18 -7.54
CA ASP A 121 16.20 3.95 -8.66
C ASP A 121 15.46 3.06 -9.67
N GLU A 122 16.01 1.89 -10.01
CA GLU A 122 15.39 0.95 -10.92
C GLU A 122 14.08 0.35 -10.41
N GLU A 123 13.87 0.27 -9.09
CA GLU A 123 12.62 -0.18 -8.48
C GLU A 123 11.57 0.95 -8.48
N VAL A 124 12.01 2.18 -8.24
CA VAL A 124 11.13 3.36 -8.19
C VAL A 124 10.65 3.75 -9.58
N TYR A 125 11.56 3.88 -10.55
CA TYR A 125 11.28 4.46 -11.85
C TYR A 125 10.91 3.44 -12.93
N CYS A 126 10.77 2.14 -12.59
CA CYS A 126 10.22 1.15 -13.51
C CYS A 126 8.70 1.30 -13.68
N TYR A 127 8.18 0.80 -14.80
CA TYR A 127 6.74 0.69 -15.02
C TYR A 127 6.16 -0.43 -14.14
N ARG A 128 5.26 -0.07 -13.21
CA ARG A 128 4.73 -1.01 -12.21
C ARG A 128 3.33 -0.64 -11.74
N ASN A 129 2.72 -1.49 -10.93
CA ASN A 129 1.54 -1.11 -10.14
C ASN A 129 1.97 -0.14 -9.03
N LEU A 130 1.60 1.14 -9.20
CA LEU A 130 1.92 2.23 -8.25
C LEU A 130 0.98 2.26 -7.04
N ALA A 131 -0.16 1.54 -7.11
CA ALA A 131 -1.15 1.51 -6.05
C ALA A 131 -0.80 0.54 -4.93
N LYS A 132 0.04 -0.50 -5.18
CA LYS A 132 0.27 -1.57 -4.22
C LYS A 132 0.92 -1.06 -2.94
N ASN A 133 0.22 -1.24 -1.80
CA ASN A 133 0.72 -0.95 -0.46
C ASN A 133 0.10 -1.90 0.58
N VAL A 134 0.79 -3.00 0.90
CA VAL A 134 0.35 -4.00 1.89
C VAL A 134 0.29 -3.40 3.31
N MET A 135 1.07 -2.34 3.54
CA MET A 135 1.13 -1.64 4.84
C MET A 135 0.02 -0.62 5.01
N ASP A 136 -0.79 -0.34 3.98
CA ASP A 136 -1.82 0.69 4.11
C ASP A 136 -2.79 0.38 5.27
N GLN A 137 -3.20 1.41 5.98
CA GLN A 137 -4.10 1.30 7.13
C GLN A 137 -5.23 2.31 7.00
N ARG A 138 -6.32 2.09 7.73
CA ARG A 138 -7.45 3.03 7.83
C ARG A 138 -7.03 4.29 8.57
N GLY A 139 -7.64 5.42 8.20
CA GLY A 139 -7.41 6.71 8.86
C GLY A 139 -6.29 7.52 8.23
N GLU A 140 -5.65 8.38 9.00
CA GLU A 140 -4.57 9.24 8.54
C GLU A 140 -3.25 8.48 8.39
N THR A 141 -2.48 8.82 7.37
CA THR A 141 -1.18 8.20 7.10
C THR A 141 -0.08 9.23 6.83
N THR A 142 1.16 8.80 6.94
CA THR A 142 2.37 9.56 6.58
C THR A 142 3.19 8.86 5.49
N TYR A 143 2.65 7.79 4.87
CA TYR A 143 3.29 7.00 3.82
C TYR A 143 2.28 6.60 2.74
N TYR A 144 2.73 6.49 1.51
CA TYR A 144 1.87 6.40 0.33
C TYR A 144 2.37 5.33 -0.66
N PRO A 145 1.49 4.75 -1.51
CA PRO A 145 0.10 5.17 -1.76
C PRO A 145 -0.83 4.88 -0.60
N HIS A 146 -1.95 5.63 -0.51
CA HIS A 146 -2.95 5.48 0.53
C HIS A 146 -4.37 5.49 -0.07
N ALA A 147 -5.19 4.53 0.35
CA ALA A 147 -6.58 4.42 -0.08
C ALA A 147 -7.55 4.86 1.03
N THR A 148 -8.48 5.75 0.68
CA THR A 148 -9.56 6.21 1.57
C THR A 148 -10.90 6.15 0.86
N ALA A 149 -11.98 6.08 1.63
CA ALA A 149 -13.33 6.13 1.09
C ALA A 149 -14.26 6.92 2.01
N ASN A 150 -15.30 7.52 1.43
CA ASN A 150 -16.35 8.19 2.22
C ASN A 150 -17.36 7.19 2.85
N VAL A 151 -17.24 5.92 2.53
CA VAL A 151 -18.02 4.84 3.09
C VAL A 151 -17.25 3.53 3.07
N GLU A 152 -17.37 2.77 4.14
CA GLU A 152 -16.91 1.38 4.26
C GLU A 152 -18.06 0.55 4.83
N THR A 153 -18.34 -0.59 4.22
CA THR A 153 -19.48 -1.43 4.59
C THR A 153 -19.41 -1.80 6.07
N ARG A 154 -20.44 -1.45 6.83
CA ARG A 154 -20.60 -1.67 8.29
C ARG A 154 -19.42 -1.17 9.14
N ASN A 155 -18.53 -0.37 8.57
CA ASN A 155 -17.27 0.05 9.20
C ASN A 155 -16.38 -1.13 9.68
N GLU A 156 -16.50 -2.30 9.03
CA GLU A 156 -15.69 -3.48 9.31
C GLU A 156 -14.38 -3.43 8.52
N ALA A 157 -13.27 -3.87 9.13
CA ALA A 157 -11.94 -3.82 8.51
C ALA A 157 -11.84 -4.64 7.22
N ILE A 158 -12.59 -5.74 7.11
CA ILE A 158 -12.64 -6.58 5.91
C ILE A 158 -13.29 -5.89 4.69
N PHE A 159 -13.90 -4.72 4.87
CA PHE A 159 -14.51 -3.92 3.80
C PHE A 159 -13.91 -2.52 3.71
N ALA A 160 -12.73 -2.31 4.26
CA ALA A 160 -12.03 -1.05 4.26
C ALA A 160 -11.40 -0.71 2.89
N ALA A 161 -11.24 0.59 2.62
CA ALA A 161 -10.63 1.08 1.39
C ALA A 161 -9.21 0.53 1.16
N ARG A 162 -8.41 0.39 2.23
CA ARG A 162 -7.05 -0.13 2.16
C ARG A 162 -6.93 -1.53 1.52
N ASN A 163 -8.01 -2.35 1.61
CA ASN A 163 -8.02 -3.70 1.04
C ASN A 163 -7.96 -3.68 -0.49
N THR A 164 -8.25 -2.55 -1.12
CA THR A 164 -8.21 -2.43 -2.59
C THR A 164 -6.81 -2.24 -3.16
N ILE A 165 -5.79 -2.11 -2.32
CA ILE A 165 -4.40 -1.87 -2.75
C ILE A 165 -3.38 -2.78 -2.06
N ASP A 166 -3.82 -3.81 -1.35
CA ASP A 166 -2.93 -4.74 -0.64
C ASP A 166 -2.31 -5.81 -1.54
N GLY A 167 -2.77 -5.90 -2.79
CA GLY A 167 -2.25 -6.84 -3.80
C GLY A 167 -2.97 -8.19 -3.79
N GLN A 168 -4.03 -8.35 -2.98
CA GLN A 168 -4.88 -9.54 -2.99
C GLN A 168 -5.87 -9.48 -4.14
N THR A 169 -5.96 -10.54 -4.93
CA THR A 169 -6.87 -10.65 -6.07
C THR A 169 -7.86 -11.81 -5.98
N ASP A 170 -7.79 -12.60 -4.90
CA ASP A 170 -8.76 -13.66 -4.63
C ASP A 170 -10.12 -13.04 -4.31
N ASN A 171 -11.12 -13.39 -5.12
CA ASN A 171 -12.40 -12.70 -5.12
C ASN A 171 -13.63 -13.62 -5.22
N GLN A 172 -13.43 -14.93 -5.05
CA GLN A 172 -14.50 -15.95 -5.14
C GLN A 172 -15.27 -16.13 -3.83
N GLY A 173 -15.06 -15.28 -2.85
CA GLY A 173 -15.70 -15.26 -1.55
C GLY A 173 -15.76 -13.86 -0.99
N HIS A 174 -16.20 -13.71 0.25
CA HIS A 174 -16.24 -12.45 0.98
C HIS A 174 -15.96 -12.67 2.47
N GLY A 175 -15.39 -11.68 3.12
CA GLY A 175 -15.11 -11.75 4.56
C GLY A 175 -13.63 -11.54 4.89
N SER A 176 -13.11 -12.37 5.79
CA SER A 176 -11.69 -12.33 6.19
C SER A 176 -10.77 -12.77 5.06
N TRP A 177 -9.49 -12.45 5.19
CA TRP A 177 -8.45 -12.87 4.26
C TRP A 177 -8.68 -14.32 3.76
N PRO A 178 -8.49 -14.61 2.46
CA PRO A 178 -8.01 -13.74 1.38
C PRO A 178 -9.13 -13.04 0.58
N TYR A 179 -10.32 -12.87 1.14
CA TYR A 179 -11.53 -12.38 0.46
C TYR A 179 -11.98 -10.99 0.96
N GLU A 180 -11.07 -10.23 1.54
CA GLU A 180 -11.30 -8.82 1.87
C GLU A 180 -11.55 -8.00 0.61
N SER A 181 -12.28 -6.89 0.77
CA SER A 181 -12.67 -6.04 -0.35
C SER A 181 -13.13 -4.68 0.18
N TRP A 182 -13.45 -3.76 -0.69
CA TRP A 182 -14.17 -2.54 -0.35
C TRP A 182 -15.56 -2.57 -0.95
N GLY A 183 -16.56 -2.19 -0.15
CA GLY A 183 -17.97 -2.14 -0.58
C GLY A 183 -18.61 -0.79 -0.31
N THR A 184 -19.44 -0.35 -1.24
CA THR A 184 -20.10 0.98 -1.22
C THR A 184 -21.28 1.09 -0.23
N TRP A 185 -21.65 0.01 0.49
CA TRP A 185 -22.85 -0.01 1.34
C TRP A 185 -24.10 0.51 0.61
N GLN A 186 -24.22 0.24 -0.70
CA GLN A 186 -25.31 0.70 -1.57
C GLN A 186 -25.48 2.24 -1.64
N ARG A 187 -24.48 3.02 -1.23
CA ARG A 187 -24.53 4.48 -1.33
C ARG A 187 -24.30 4.92 -2.77
N ALA A 188 -25.20 5.80 -3.25
CA ALA A 188 -25.08 6.37 -4.59
C ALA A 188 -23.94 7.37 -4.72
N ASP A 189 -23.52 7.99 -3.60
CA ASP A 189 -22.45 8.97 -3.51
C ASP A 189 -21.14 8.35 -3.00
N ALA A 190 -20.97 7.03 -3.16
CA ALA A 190 -19.73 6.36 -2.77
C ALA A 190 -18.53 6.88 -3.56
N GLU A 191 -17.44 7.13 -2.86
CA GLU A 191 -16.17 7.61 -3.41
C GLU A 191 -15.02 6.81 -2.80
N LEU A 192 -14.12 6.30 -3.65
CA LEU A 192 -12.84 5.70 -3.27
C LEU A 192 -11.72 6.57 -3.82
N VAL A 193 -10.80 6.98 -2.97
CA VAL A 193 -9.66 7.85 -3.32
C VAL A 193 -8.36 7.09 -3.13
N LEU A 194 -7.50 7.11 -4.12
CA LEU A 194 -6.10 6.67 -4.04
C LEU A 194 -5.20 7.89 -4.15
N ASP A 195 -4.50 8.20 -3.07
CA ASP A 195 -3.53 9.30 -2.99
C ASP A 195 -2.10 8.76 -3.10
N PHE A 196 -1.31 9.37 -3.97
CA PHE A 196 0.12 9.05 -4.11
C PHE A 196 1.01 10.02 -3.32
N CYS A 197 0.48 11.17 -2.86
CA CYS A 197 1.21 12.28 -2.23
C CYS A 197 2.43 12.77 -3.03
N ARG A 198 2.49 12.45 -4.32
CA ARG A 198 3.53 12.83 -5.27
C ARG A 198 2.98 12.75 -6.69
N THR A 199 3.68 13.39 -7.63
CA THR A 199 3.30 13.30 -9.04
C THR A 199 3.79 11.98 -9.64
N VAL A 200 2.88 11.21 -10.24
CA VAL A 200 3.15 9.99 -10.99
C VAL A 200 2.64 10.12 -12.43
N GLU A 201 3.23 9.38 -13.37
CA GLU A 201 2.76 9.30 -14.76
C GLU A 201 2.10 7.93 -14.98
N VAL A 202 0.80 7.92 -15.27
CA VAL A 202 -0.02 6.70 -15.35
C VAL A 202 -0.72 6.59 -16.71
N ASP A 203 -0.98 5.34 -17.18
CA ASP A 203 -1.66 5.10 -18.45
C ASP A 203 -2.60 3.88 -18.45
N LYS A 204 -2.73 3.18 -17.30
CA LYS A 204 -3.57 1.99 -17.20
C LYS A 204 -4.10 1.78 -15.79
N ILE A 205 -5.37 1.42 -15.69
CA ILE A 205 -6.01 0.97 -14.46
C ILE A 205 -6.54 -0.45 -14.66
N VAL A 206 -6.43 -1.28 -13.62
CA VAL A 206 -6.99 -2.63 -13.57
C VAL A 206 -7.82 -2.78 -12.30
N LEU A 207 -9.05 -3.28 -12.43
CA LEU A 207 -9.95 -3.53 -11.33
C LEU A 207 -10.28 -5.02 -11.26
N TYR A 208 -10.35 -5.56 -10.03
CA TYR A 208 -10.88 -6.87 -9.72
C TYR A 208 -12.13 -6.69 -8.86
N LEU A 209 -13.29 -7.04 -9.42
CA LEU A 209 -14.53 -7.01 -8.65
C LEU A 209 -14.63 -8.27 -7.80
N ARG A 210 -15.29 -8.18 -6.65
CA ARG A 210 -15.67 -9.36 -5.90
C ARG A 210 -16.68 -10.18 -6.74
N ALA A 211 -16.55 -11.50 -6.73
CA ALA A 211 -17.23 -12.40 -7.64
C ALA A 211 -17.84 -13.64 -6.94
N ASP A 212 -18.34 -13.46 -5.73
CA ASP A 212 -19.09 -14.48 -4.98
C ASP A 212 -20.54 -14.53 -5.47
N PHE A 213 -20.69 -14.85 -6.77
CA PHE A 213 -22.00 -14.93 -7.41
C PHE A 213 -22.76 -16.23 -7.01
N PRO A 214 -24.06 -16.18 -6.78
CA PRO A 214 -25.04 -15.10 -6.98
C PRO A 214 -25.22 -14.16 -5.77
N HIS A 215 -24.47 -14.31 -4.70
CA HIS A 215 -24.55 -13.43 -3.52
C HIS A 215 -24.22 -11.99 -3.90
N ASP A 216 -23.20 -11.81 -4.71
CA ASP A 216 -22.78 -10.50 -5.21
C ASP A 216 -23.49 -10.11 -6.51
N THR A 217 -23.57 -8.80 -6.72
CA THR A 217 -23.76 -8.17 -8.03
C THR A 217 -22.46 -7.53 -8.49
N TYR A 218 -22.53 -6.68 -9.52
CA TYR A 218 -21.37 -5.92 -10.01
C TYR A 218 -21.80 -4.51 -10.44
N TRP A 219 -20.84 -3.61 -10.64
CA TRP A 219 -21.11 -2.33 -11.28
C TRP A 219 -20.95 -2.47 -12.80
N LYS A 220 -21.91 -1.94 -13.57
CA LYS A 220 -21.85 -1.89 -15.05
C LYS A 220 -20.84 -0.84 -15.52
N SER A 221 -20.70 0.23 -14.74
CA SER A 221 -19.76 1.31 -15.02
C SER A 221 -19.41 2.08 -13.76
N LEU A 222 -18.32 2.80 -13.83
CA LEU A 222 -17.91 3.84 -12.88
C LEU A 222 -17.15 4.93 -13.62
N THR A 223 -17.00 6.09 -12.99
CA THR A 223 -16.19 7.20 -13.47
C THR A 223 -14.88 7.26 -12.70
N ILE A 224 -13.78 7.38 -13.41
CA ILE A 224 -12.42 7.57 -12.88
C ILE A 224 -12.08 9.04 -13.03
N VAL A 225 -11.88 9.76 -11.93
CA VAL A 225 -11.52 11.17 -11.90
C VAL A 225 -10.05 11.31 -11.52
N PHE A 226 -9.30 12.09 -12.27
CA PHE A 226 -7.87 12.32 -12.07
C PHE A 226 -7.60 13.71 -11.50
N SER A 227 -6.51 13.86 -10.76
CA SER A 227 -6.11 15.12 -10.14
C SER A 227 -5.76 16.23 -11.15
N ASP A 228 -5.57 15.90 -12.43
CA ASP A 228 -5.39 16.86 -13.53
C ASP A 228 -6.71 17.46 -14.05
N GLY A 229 -7.84 17.08 -13.45
CA GLY A 229 -9.19 17.53 -13.82
C GLY A 229 -9.82 16.73 -14.96
N THR A 230 -9.15 15.74 -15.51
CA THR A 230 -9.72 14.85 -16.54
C THR A 230 -10.46 13.68 -15.90
N GLN A 231 -11.29 13.01 -16.71
CA GLN A 231 -12.00 11.80 -16.30
C GLN A 231 -12.07 10.77 -17.41
N GLU A 232 -12.29 9.50 -17.04
CA GLU A 232 -12.53 8.38 -17.95
C GLU A 232 -13.72 7.56 -17.41
N ASP A 233 -14.61 7.13 -18.29
CA ASP A 233 -15.69 6.21 -17.95
C ASP A 233 -15.26 4.77 -18.22
N MET A 234 -15.31 3.92 -17.21
CA MET A 234 -14.97 2.51 -17.33
C MET A 234 -16.23 1.65 -17.36
N GLN A 235 -16.40 0.91 -18.46
CA GLN A 235 -17.44 -0.12 -18.57
C GLN A 235 -16.92 -1.43 -18.00
N LEU A 236 -17.76 -2.10 -17.21
CA LEU A 236 -17.44 -3.32 -16.50
C LEU A 236 -18.43 -4.44 -16.87
N ILE A 237 -17.95 -5.67 -16.77
CA ILE A 237 -18.75 -6.88 -16.99
C ILE A 237 -18.76 -7.74 -15.73
N LYS A 238 -19.70 -8.69 -15.65
CA LYS A 238 -19.82 -9.64 -14.54
C LYS A 238 -18.74 -10.71 -14.63
N THR A 239 -17.61 -10.47 -13.99
CA THR A 239 -16.49 -11.41 -13.95
C THR A 239 -15.59 -11.16 -12.74
N GLY A 240 -14.96 -12.23 -12.22
CA GLY A 240 -13.88 -12.15 -11.25
C GLY A 240 -12.50 -11.91 -11.86
N SER A 241 -12.39 -11.90 -13.20
CA SER A 241 -11.13 -11.64 -13.89
C SER A 241 -10.79 -10.15 -13.90
N ALA A 242 -9.49 -9.86 -14.08
CA ALA A 242 -8.99 -8.49 -14.24
C ALA A 242 -9.70 -7.73 -15.37
N GLN A 243 -10.18 -6.54 -15.08
CA GLN A 243 -10.82 -5.63 -16.05
C GLN A 243 -9.95 -4.39 -16.19
N CYS A 244 -9.58 -4.04 -17.42
CA CYS A 244 -8.54 -3.05 -17.70
C CYS A 244 -9.07 -1.91 -18.58
N ILE A 245 -8.74 -0.68 -18.20
CA ILE A 245 -8.84 0.49 -19.06
C ILE A 245 -7.43 1.06 -19.31
N LYS A 246 -7.15 1.44 -20.58
CA LYS A 246 -5.95 2.15 -20.97
C LYS A 246 -6.33 3.53 -21.51
N PHE A 247 -5.50 4.51 -21.22
CA PHE A 247 -5.71 5.90 -21.61
C PHE A 247 -4.38 6.58 -21.95
N ASN A 248 -4.43 7.79 -22.49
CA ASN A 248 -3.22 8.58 -22.72
C ASN A 248 -2.55 8.89 -21.37
N LYS A 249 -1.21 8.89 -21.35
CA LYS A 249 -0.44 9.19 -20.16
C LYS A 249 -0.91 10.47 -19.46
N LYS A 250 -1.16 10.38 -18.17
CA LYS A 250 -1.59 11.47 -17.30
C LYS A 250 -0.59 11.65 -16.16
N ARG A 251 -0.29 12.89 -15.82
CA ARG A 251 0.51 13.22 -14.63
C ARG A 251 -0.42 13.67 -13.52
N ILE A 252 -0.46 12.89 -12.46
CA ILE A 252 -1.47 13.02 -11.40
C ILE A 252 -0.85 12.80 -10.03
N ASN A 253 -1.57 13.24 -9.00
CA ASN A 253 -1.22 13.04 -7.59
C ASN A 253 -2.19 12.09 -6.88
N TRP A 254 -3.43 12.00 -7.37
CA TRP A 254 -4.47 11.14 -6.85
C TRP A 254 -5.44 10.71 -7.95
N ILE A 255 -6.19 9.65 -7.68
CA ILE A 255 -7.30 9.14 -8.50
C ILE A 255 -8.50 8.91 -7.61
N LYS A 256 -9.70 9.20 -8.13
CA LYS A 256 -10.97 8.85 -7.48
C LYS A 256 -11.79 7.93 -8.37
N LEU A 257 -12.45 6.96 -7.76
CA LEU A 257 -13.51 6.16 -8.36
C LEU A 257 -14.85 6.65 -7.80
N VAL A 258 -15.76 7.04 -8.70
CA VAL A 258 -17.08 7.62 -8.36
C VAL A 258 -18.15 7.11 -9.30
N ASP A 259 -19.41 7.52 -9.10
CA ASP A 259 -20.56 7.27 -9.99
C ASP A 259 -20.74 5.76 -10.32
N PHE A 260 -20.69 4.93 -9.31
CA PHE A 260 -20.82 3.48 -9.44
C PHE A 260 -22.25 3.10 -9.85
N VAL A 261 -22.41 2.61 -11.08
CA VAL A 261 -23.72 2.18 -11.61
C VAL A 261 -23.88 0.67 -11.44
N LYS A 262 -24.67 0.26 -10.46
CA LYS A 262 -24.98 -1.16 -10.20
C LYS A 262 -25.73 -1.81 -11.36
N ALA A 263 -25.46 -3.09 -11.61
CA ALA A 263 -26.24 -3.90 -12.54
C ALA A 263 -27.68 -4.09 -12.05
N ASP A 264 -28.60 -4.27 -12.99
CA ASP A 264 -30.01 -4.56 -12.69
C ASP A 264 -30.18 -6.06 -12.38
N GLU A 265 -29.76 -6.43 -11.17
CA GLU A 265 -29.81 -7.79 -10.64
C GLU A 265 -30.38 -7.80 -9.22
N PRO A 266 -31.02 -8.94 -8.79
CA PRO A 266 -31.57 -9.07 -7.44
C PRO A 266 -30.52 -8.94 -6.32
N ALA A 267 -29.29 -9.37 -6.56
CA ALA A 267 -28.19 -9.22 -5.60
C ALA A 267 -27.86 -7.73 -5.37
N GLU A 268 -27.56 -7.38 -4.12
CA GLU A 268 -27.45 -5.98 -3.69
C GLU A 268 -26.02 -5.50 -3.52
N PHE A 269 -25.08 -6.43 -3.27
CA PHE A 269 -23.74 -6.10 -2.81
C PHE A 269 -22.73 -6.22 -3.95
N ALA A 270 -22.33 -5.08 -4.50
CA ALA A 270 -21.14 -4.99 -5.36
C ALA A 270 -19.95 -4.54 -4.51
N ALA A 271 -18.77 -5.09 -4.77
CA ALA A 271 -17.56 -4.75 -4.05
C ALA A 271 -16.35 -4.83 -4.98
N LEU A 272 -15.28 -4.12 -4.58
CA LEU A 272 -13.98 -4.07 -5.26
C LEU A 272 -12.95 -4.83 -4.42
N THR A 273 -12.32 -5.83 -5.00
CA THR A 273 -11.25 -6.60 -4.36
C THR A 273 -9.92 -5.89 -4.51
N GLU A 274 -9.54 -5.49 -5.75
CA GLU A 274 -8.24 -4.86 -6.00
C GLU A 274 -8.33 -3.75 -7.04
N PHE A 275 -7.63 -2.65 -6.76
CA PHE A 275 -7.47 -1.46 -7.60
C PHE A 275 -5.99 -1.25 -7.93
N GLN A 276 -5.58 -1.57 -9.14
CA GLN A 276 -4.22 -1.42 -9.60
C GLN A 276 -4.09 -0.23 -10.54
N VAL A 277 -3.03 0.54 -10.38
CA VAL A 277 -2.70 1.71 -11.22
C VAL A 277 -1.29 1.54 -11.76
N TYR A 278 -1.17 1.43 -13.07
CA TYR A 278 0.11 1.19 -13.71
C TYR A 278 0.68 2.48 -14.33
N GLY A 279 1.96 2.65 -14.09
CA GLY A 279 2.71 3.81 -14.54
C GLY A 279 4.12 3.83 -13.98
N THR A 280 4.70 5.02 -13.93
CA THR A 280 6.05 5.27 -13.41
C THR A 280 6.05 6.46 -12.47
N ASP A 281 6.90 6.43 -11.46
CA ASP A 281 7.29 7.63 -10.74
C ASP A 281 8.07 8.58 -11.66
N ILE A 282 7.98 9.88 -11.41
CA ILE A 282 8.66 10.90 -12.19
C ILE A 282 9.98 11.23 -11.50
N LYS A 283 11.10 11.10 -12.22
CA LYS A 283 12.39 11.52 -11.73
C LYS A 283 12.48 13.05 -11.80
N ASP A 284 12.64 13.70 -10.66
CA ASP A 284 12.92 15.14 -10.62
C ASP A 284 14.24 15.40 -11.36
N LYS A 285 14.22 16.43 -12.21
CA LYS A 285 15.38 16.80 -13.05
C LYS A 285 16.40 17.62 -12.24
#